data_e8e38f651f60e8bc121b91509211ef00
#
_entry.id   e8e38f651f60e8bc121b91509211ef00
#
_cell.length_a   1.000
_cell.length_b   1.000
_cell.length_c   1.000
_cell.angle_alpha   90.00
_cell.angle_beta   90.00
_cell.angle_gamma   90.00
#
_symmetry.space_group_name_H-M   'P 1'
#
loop_
_entity.id
_entity.type
_entity.pdbx_description
1 polymer ?
#
loop_
_entity_poly.entity_id
_entity_poly.type
_entity_poly.pdbx_seq_one_letter_code
_entity_poly.pdbx_strand_id
1 'polypeptide(L)'
;MRTKFGSVVYRADRKSYRAKYTYRGEIITKTFKDRLSAEAWLSGERSRVEASEAGIQQWTSPTERKRQETAIERRRVLFCDYVMDEFAPTWLNYSSDGSELAAGSKRKHREYLSHLSHADFWKYPLTGITTEDINRWLSNLDNFNGGATPRKKTFQLLKSIYAKAVAEGAVPKSPVSMKAPAVPKSRQAQIPPATAEELQTIYAAMPSTTRISVWLGAILDLRIGEVVSLQVQDWNPKTQTLRVCHSADEHGELKNTKTATSNTTQPVPPQLGKLISEACEGKRPTDFIVTCSDGTHITPNRLRDHFNDAKIKAGRPDLHFHTLRATSITAAVATGASLKDTMAWGRHADAQTSIERYQRASGTERMREIANGIEDTLMGHEPTREELESEIQKTKEHLAKLEAQLDALNYQNK
;
A
#
# COMPACT_ATOMS: atom_id res chain seq x y z
N MET A 1 -50.01 -55.56 20.03
CA MET A 1 -50.07 -54.10 20.34
C MET A 1 -48.98 -53.40 19.50
N ARG A 2 -49.32 -52.50 18.56
CA ARG A 2 -48.31 -51.71 17.84
C ARG A 2 -47.71 -50.70 18.86
N THR A 3 -46.48 -50.87 19.25
CA THR A 3 -45.75 -49.91 20.10
C THR A 3 -45.70 -48.56 19.35
N LYS A 4 -46.14 -47.52 20.05
CA LYS A 4 -46.23 -46.16 19.51
C LYS A 4 -44.81 -45.63 19.29
N PHE A 5 -44.41 -45.35 18.01
CA PHE A 5 -43.13 -44.78 17.69
C PHE A 5 -43.05 -43.33 18.19
N GLY A 6 -42.36 -43.08 19.30
CA GLY A 6 -42.13 -41.75 19.85
C GLY A 6 -43.37 -41.10 20.46
N SER A 7 -43.20 -39.84 20.86
CA SER A 7 -44.25 -39.03 21.52
C SER A 7 -44.13 -37.56 21.13
N VAL A 8 -45.29 -36.87 21.13
CA VAL A 8 -45.36 -35.39 21.00
C VAL A 8 -45.94 -34.84 22.27
N VAL A 9 -45.25 -33.93 22.95
CA VAL A 9 -45.65 -33.32 24.22
C VAL A 9 -45.70 -31.80 24.03
N TYR A 10 -46.80 -31.18 24.48
CA TYR A 10 -46.93 -29.74 24.53
C TYR A 10 -46.16 -29.18 25.72
N ARG A 11 -45.38 -28.15 25.49
CA ARG A 11 -44.61 -27.42 26.50
C ARG A 11 -45.24 -26.05 26.70
N ALA A 12 -45.97 -25.90 27.80
CA ALA A 12 -46.68 -24.68 28.13
C ALA A 12 -45.73 -23.48 28.39
N ASP A 13 -44.55 -23.75 28.96
CA ASP A 13 -43.48 -22.76 29.24
C ASP A 13 -42.96 -22.06 28.00
N ARG A 14 -42.98 -22.74 26.86
CA ARG A 14 -42.43 -22.26 25.60
C ARG A 14 -43.45 -22.18 24.45
N LYS A 15 -44.72 -22.44 24.75
CA LYS A 15 -45.81 -22.50 23.76
C LYS A 15 -45.44 -23.30 22.51
N SER A 16 -44.85 -24.48 22.69
CA SER A 16 -44.27 -25.29 21.60
C SER A 16 -44.51 -26.78 21.85
N TYR A 17 -44.39 -27.56 20.76
CA TYR A 17 -44.54 -29.00 20.79
C TYR A 17 -43.18 -29.68 20.67
N ARG A 18 -42.85 -30.59 21.60
CA ARG A 18 -41.63 -31.38 21.58
C ARG A 18 -41.92 -32.79 21.07
N ALA A 19 -41.40 -33.14 19.90
CA ALA A 19 -41.39 -34.51 19.41
C ALA A 19 -40.13 -35.23 19.94
N LYS A 20 -40.29 -36.50 20.31
CA LYS A 20 -39.25 -37.36 20.87
C LYS A 20 -39.43 -38.78 20.41
N TYR A 21 -38.33 -39.43 19.98
CA TYR A 21 -38.25 -40.88 19.77
C TYR A 21 -36.89 -41.41 20.22
N THR A 22 -36.78 -42.74 20.38
CA THR A 22 -35.52 -43.39 20.75
C THR A 22 -35.20 -44.43 19.66
N TYR A 23 -33.97 -44.43 19.20
CA TYR A 23 -33.48 -45.45 18.27
C TYR A 23 -32.02 -45.77 18.57
N ARG A 24 -31.66 -47.05 18.59
CA ARG A 24 -30.30 -47.55 18.92
C ARG A 24 -29.71 -46.97 20.22
N GLY A 25 -30.55 -46.73 21.22
CA GLY A 25 -30.13 -46.18 22.50
C GLY A 25 -30.03 -44.67 22.57
N GLU A 26 -30.14 -43.96 21.44
CA GLU A 26 -30.12 -42.51 21.38
C GLU A 26 -31.53 -41.90 21.47
N ILE A 27 -31.66 -40.85 22.29
CA ILE A 27 -32.89 -40.07 22.42
C ILE A 27 -32.81 -38.87 21.46
N ILE A 28 -33.67 -38.86 20.46
CA ILE A 28 -33.75 -37.78 19.46
C ILE A 28 -34.97 -36.91 19.76
N THR A 29 -34.75 -35.58 19.85
CA THR A 29 -35.83 -34.64 20.12
C THR A 29 -35.75 -33.45 19.15
N LYS A 30 -36.95 -32.94 18.75
CA LYS A 30 -37.07 -31.70 17.97
C LYS A 30 -38.29 -30.92 18.43
N THR A 31 -38.21 -29.58 18.43
CA THR A 31 -39.27 -28.69 18.90
C THR A 31 -39.90 -27.98 17.71
N PHE A 32 -41.25 -27.85 17.75
CA PHE A 32 -42.06 -27.26 16.68
C PHE A 32 -43.05 -26.26 17.27
N LYS A 33 -43.51 -25.33 16.43
CA LYS A 33 -44.52 -24.34 16.86
C LYS A 33 -45.93 -24.93 16.93
N ASP A 34 -46.23 -25.91 16.12
CA ASP A 34 -47.52 -26.56 16.00
C ASP A 34 -47.42 -28.09 16.14
N ARG A 35 -48.54 -28.71 16.47
CA ARG A 35 -48.63 -30.15 16.72
C ARG A 35 -48.52 -30.95 15.41
N LEU A 36 -49.09 -30.42 14.34
CA LEU A 36 -49.12 -31.14 13.06
C LEU A 36 -47.72 -31.34 12.49
N SER A 37 -46.89 -30.28 12.52
CA SER A 37 -45.48 -30.34 12.15
C SER A 37 -44.66 -31.32 12.98
N ALA A 38 -44.96 -31.41 14.29
CA ALA A 38 -44.28 -32.36 15.18
C ALA A 38 -44.64 -33.81 14.85
N GLU A 39 -45.92 -34.07 14.58
CA GLU A 39 -46.43 -35.40 14.21
C GLU A 39 -45.93 -35.81 12.78
N ALA A 40 -45.95 -34.91 11.82
CA ALA A 40 -45.39 -35.12 10.49
C ALA A 40 -43.90 -35.48 10.51
N TRP A 41 -43.12 -34.76 11.35
CA TRP A 41 -41.70 -35.05 11.51
C TRP A 41 -41.49 -36.46 12.13
N LEU A 42 -42.25 -36.82 13.17
CA LEU A 42 -42.18 -38.14 13.79
C LEU A 42 -42.55 -39.27 12.81
N SER A 43 -43.56 -39.05 11.98
CA SER A 43 -43.92 -39.98 10.91
C SER A 43 -42.81 -40.21 9.89
N GLY A 44 -42.16 -39.10 9.47
CA GLY A 44 -40.98 -39.18 8.57
C GLY A 44 -39.78 -39.88 9.19
N GLU A 45 -39.53 -39.67 10.47
CA GLU A 45 -38.45 -40.38 11.19
C GLU A 45 -38.76 -41.85 11.36
N ARG A 46 -40.02 -42.19 11.63
CA ARG A 46 -40.48 -43.58 11.67
C ARG A 46 -40.23 -44.32 10.40
N SER A 47 -40.62 -43.75 9.26
CA SER A 47 -40.40 -44.38 7.95
C SER A 47 -38.91 -44.63 7.65
N ARG A 48 -38.01 -43.69 8.11
CA ARG A 48 -36.55 -43.86 7.96
C ARG A 48 -36.00 -44.99 8.84
N VAL A 49 -36.51 -45.11 10.07
CA VAL A 49 -36.10 -46.17 10.96
C VAL A 49 -36.57 -47.51 10.42
N GLU A 50 -37.86 -47.64 9.96
CA GLU A 50 -38.39 -48.83 9.33
C GLU A 50 -37.62 -49.24 8.08
N ALA A 51 -37.22 -48.26 7.22
CA ALA A 51 -36.38 -48.51 6.05
C ALA A 51 -34.96 -49.00 6.45
N SER A 52 -34.43 -48.52 7.56
CA SER A 52 -33.12 -48.99 8.06
C SER A 52 -33.19 -50.40 8.62
N GLU A 53 -34.25 -50.71 9.36
CA GLU A 53 -34.49 -52.06 9.89
C GLU A 53 -34.75 -53.10 8.79
N ALA A 54 -35.37 -52.63 7.69
CA ALA A 54 -35.57 -53.45 6.50
C ALA A 54 -34.29 -53.60 5.59
N GLY A 55 -33.18 -52.96 5.99
CA GLY A 55 -31.93 -53.00 5.20
C GLY A 55 -31.94 -52.20 3.90
N ILE A 56 -32.99 -51.38 3.68
CA ILE A 56 -33.18 -50.61 2.44
C ILE A 56 -32.23 -49.35 2.44
N GLN A 57 -32.07 -48.75 3.63
CA GLN A 57 -31.25 -47.51 3.79
C GLN A 57 -30.59 -47.49 5.15
N GLN A 58 -29.36 -47.02 5.27
CA GLN A 58 -28.72 -46.78 6.53
C GLN A 58 -29.33 -45.57 7.23
N TRP A 59 -29.77 -45.73 8.49
CA TRP A 59 -30.28 -44.63 9.29
C TRP A 59 -29.15 -43.73 9.72
N THR A 60 -29.34 -42.39 9.59
CA THR A 60 -28.47 -41.32 10.09
C THR A 60 -29.29 -40.39 10.97
N SER A 61 -28.69 -39.82 12.01
CA SER A 61 -29.39 -38.92 12.90
C SER A 61 -29.85 -37.65 12.16
N PRO A 62 -30.94 -36.98 12.61
CA PRO A 62 -31.38 -35.72 12.00
C PRO A 62 -30.28 -34.65 12.00
N THR A 63 -29.42 -34.65 13.01
CA THR A 63 -28.27 -33.73 13.09
C THR A 63 -27.22 -34.05 12.03
N GLU A 64 -26.92 -35.31 11.81
CA GLU A 64 -25.99 -35.80 10.79
C GLU A 64 -26.50 -35.50 9.36
N ARG A 65 -27.78 -35.77 9.12
CA ARG A 65 -28.42 -35.42 7.82
C ARG A 65 -28.33 -33.94 7.54
N LYS A 66 -28.64 -33.08 8.51
CA LYS A 66 -28.50 -31.63 8.37
C LYS A 66 -27.05 -31.21 8.07
N ARG A 67 -26.08 -31.87 8.70
CA ARG A 67 -24.66 -31.66 8.39
C ARG A 67 -24.31 -32.08 6.97
N GLN A 68 -24.82 -33.23 6.52
CA GLN A 68 -24.60 -33.73 5.15
C GLN A 68 -25.26 -32.83 4.11
N GLU A 69 -26.51 -32.40 4.32
CA GLU A 69 -27.24 -31.46 3.47
C GLU A 69 -26.47 -30.12 3.36
N THR A 70 -26.08 -29.56 4.50
CA THR A 70 -25.27 -28.34 4.54
C THR A 70 -23.91 -28.52 3.82
N ALA A 71 -23.29 -29.68 3.96
CA ALA A 71 -22.02 -29.97 3.27
C ALA A 71 -22.22 -30.12 1.75
N ILE A 72 -23.35 -30.68 1.30
CA ILE A 72 -23.70 -30.78 -0.13
C ILE A 72 -23.99 -29.39 -0.71
N GLU A 73 -24.75 -28.56 0.01
CA GLU A 73 -25.02 -27.17 -0.39
C GLU A 73 -23.74 -26.36 -0.49
N ARG A 74 -22.85 -26.46 0.50
CA ARG A 74 -21.52 -25.80 0.48
C ARG A 74 -20.67 -26.28 -0.69
N ARG A 75 -20.77 -27.54 -1.11
CA ARG A 75 -20.05 -28.04 -2.29
C ARG A 75 -20.59 -27.49 -3.62
N ARG A 76 -21.80 -26.92 -3.64
CA ARG A 76 -22.42 -26.31 -4.82
C ARG A 76 -22.05 -24.84 -5.01
N VAL A 77 -21.59 -24.15 -3.95
CA VAL A 77 -21.19 -22.74 -4.06
C VAL A 77 -19.98 -22.62 -4.99
N LEU A 78 -20.12 -21.88 -6.04
CA LEU A 78 -19.02 -21.60 -6.95
C LEU A 78 -18.05 -20.57 -6.33
N PHE A 79 -16.78 -20.66 -6.69
CA PHE A 79 -15.77 -19.71 -6.23
C PHE A 79 -16.11 -18.28 -6.64
N CYS A 80 -16.54 -18.08 -7.89
CA CYS A 80 -16.96 -16.75 -8.38
C CYS A 80 -18.09 -16.14 -7.55
N ASP A 81 -19.12 -16.94 -7.22
CA ASP A 81 -20.28 -16.45 -6.47
C ASP A 81 -19.87 -16.05 -5.04
N TYR A 82 -19.08 -16.91 -4.36
CA TYR A 82 -18.54 -16.58 -3.04
C TYR A 82 -17.70 -15.30 -3.07
N VAL A 83 -16.85 -15.16 -4.10
CA VAL A 83 -15.98 -13.96 -4.22
C VAL A 83 -16.82 -12.72 -4.47
N MET A 84 -17.79 -12.76 -5.37
CA MET A 84 -18.55 -11.58 -5.78
C MET A 84 -19.61 -11.16 -4.75
N ASP A 85 -20.25 -12.13 -4.11
CA ASP A 85 -21.39 -11.87 -3.22
C ASP A 85 -20.94 -11.66 -1.76
N GLU A 86 -19.93 -12.42 -1.30
CA GLU A 86 -19.55 -12.44 0.12
C GLU A 86 -18.24 -11.70 0.43
N PHE A 87 -17.25 -11.74 -0.49
CA PHE A 87 -15.93 -11.19 -0.23
C PHE A 87 -15.73 -9.78 -0.82
N ALA A 88 -15.99 -9.62 -2.11
CA ALA A 88 -15.66 -8.42 -2.88
C ALA A 88 -16.38 -7.15 -2.40
N PRO A 89 -17.66 -7.17 -1.98
CA PRO A 89 -18.36 -5.95 -1.57
C PRO A 89 -17.64 -5.19 -0.44
N THR A 90 -17.12 -5.91 0.55
CA THR A 90 -16.35 -5.31 1.63
C THR A 90 -14.92 -4.99 1.20
N TRP A 91 -14.23 -5.94 0.59
CA TRP A 91 -12.82 -5.80 0.23
C TRP A 91 -12.55 -4.72 -0.82
N LEU A 92 -13.46 -4.48 -1.76
CA LEU A 92 -13.33 -3.41 -2.77
C LEU A 92 -13.47 -2.01 -2.20
N ASN A 93 -14.14 -1.86 -1.07
CA ASN A 93 -14.53 -0.55 -0.53
C ASN A 93 -13.83 -0.17 0.77
N TYR A 94 -13.46 -1.15 1.59
CA TYR A 94 -12.94 -0.92 2.93
C TYR A 94 -11.59 -1.60 3.14
N SER A 95 -10.75 -0.98 3.96
CA SER A 95 -9.50 -1.57 4.46
C SER A 95 -9.77 -2.50 5.67
N SER A 96 -8.74 -3.18 6.14
CA SER A 96 -8.87 -4.12 7.28
C SER A 96 -9.26 -3.46 8.60
N ASP A 97 -9.05 -2.14 8.74
CA ASP A 97 -9.45 -1.34 9.90
C ASP A 97 -10.87 -0.75 9.78
N GLY A 98 -11.59 -1.06 8.69
CA GLY A 98 -12.94 -0.58 8.40
C GLY A 98 -12.99 0.81 7.76
N SER A 99 -11.87 1.47 7.52
CA SER A 99 -11.84 2.76 6.82
C SER A 99 -12.11 2.59 5.33
N GLU A 100 -12.77 3.58 4.71
CA GLU A 100 -13.04 3.56 3.29
C GLU A 100 -11.74 3.69 2.47
N LEU A 101 -11.61 2.84 1.44
CA LEU A 101 -10.45 2.86 0.56
C LEU A 101 -10.44 4.08 -0.35
N ALA A 102 -9.28 4.69 -0.52
CA ALA A 102 -9.08 5.74 -1.52
C ALA A 102 -9.33 5.21 -2.95
N ALA A 103 -9.79 6.08 -3.87
CA ALA A 103 -10.11 5.73 -5.26
C ALA A 103 -8.99 4.95 -5.97
N GLY A 104 -7.73 5.34 -5.80
CA GLY A 104 -6.58 4.62 -6.36
C GLY A 104 -6.41 3.19 -5.80
N SER A 105 -6.73 2.97 -4.51
CA SER A 105 -6.73 1.63 -3.92
C SER A 105 -7.89 0.79 -4.45
N LYS A 106 -9.10 1.36 -4.53
CA LYS A 106 -10.27 0.70 -5.12
C LYS A 106 -10.01 0.27 -6.57
N ARG A 107 -9.33 1.13 -7.36
CA ARG A 107 -8.92 0.78 -8.74
C ARG A 107 -7.95 -0.42 -8.75
N LYS A 108 -6.92 -0.42 -7.90
CA LYS A 108 -5.98 -1.54 -7.80
C LYS A 108 -6.64 -2.83 -7.31
N HIS A 109 -7.58 -2.74 -6.40
CA HIS A 109 -8.35 -3.90 -5.97
C HIS A 109 -9.17 -4.48 -7.12
N ARG A 110 -9.84 -3.64 -7.94
CA ARG A 110 -10.56 -4.12 -9.15
C ARG A 110 -9.61 -4.78 -10.15
N GLU A 111 -8.41 -4.23 -10.35
CA GLU A 111 -7.39 -4.82 -11.24
C GLU A 111 -6.99 -6.23 -10.73
N TYR A 112 -6.71 -6.40 -9.44
CA TYR A 112 -6.36 -7.71 -8.89
C TYR A 112 -7.53 -8.71 -8.95
N LEU A 113 -8.75 -8.24 -8.71
CA LEU A 113 -9.94 -9.06 -8.86
C LEU A 113 -10.15 -9.47 -10.33
N SER A 114 -9.91 -8.56 -11.27
CA SER A 114 -9.94 -8.88 -12.71
C SER A 114 -8.92 -9.95 -13.07
N HIS A 115 -7.67 -9.87 -12.59
CA HIS A 115 -6.70 -10.95 -12.81
C HIS A 115 -7.17 -12.29 -12.26
N LEU A 116 -7.81 -12.29 -11.09
CA LEU A 116 -8.33 -13.52 -10.48
C LEU A 116 -9.54 -14.08 -11.24
N SER A 117 -10.41 -13.20 -11.76
CA SER A 117 -11.61 -13.62 -12.50
C SER A 117 -11.30 -14.31 -13.85
N HIS A 118 -10.09 -14.16 -14.36
CA HIS A 118 -9.60 -14.85 -15.55
C HIS A 118 -8.92 -16.21 -15.26
N ALA A 119 -8.87 -16.63 -13.97
CA ALA A 119 -8.32 -17.93 -13.61
C ALA A 119 -9.23 -19.06 -14.10
N ASP A 120 -8.63 -20.15 -14.60
CA ASP A 120 -9.36 -21.35 -15.09
C ASP A 120 -10.34 -21.89 -14.05
N PHE A 121 -9.97 -21.80 -12.77
CA PHE A 121 -10.78 -22.25 -11.65
C PHE A 121 -11.84 -21.24 -11.18
N TRP A 122 -12.02 -20.11 -11.84
CA TRP A 122 -12.97 -19.06 -11.43
C TRP A 122 -14.39 -19.59 -11.24
N LYS A 123 -14.81 -20.51 -12.10
CA LYS A 123 -16.14 -21.16 -12.07
C LYS A 123 -16.14 -22.54 -11.42
N TYR A 124 -15.07 -22.93 -10.74
CA TYR A 124 -15.06 -24.20 -10.02
C TYR A 124 -15.82 -24.08 -8.69
N PRO A 125 -16.31 -25.21 -8.14
CA PRO A 125 -16.81 -25.22 -6.77
C PRO A 125 -15.76 -24.69 -5.80
N LEU A 126 -16.13 -23.83 -4.84
CA LEU A 126 -15.24 -23.23 -3.86
C LEU A 126 -14.36 -24.28 -3.13
N THR A 127 -14.95 -25.45 -2.84
CA THR A 127 -14.26 -26.59 -2.20
C THR A 127 -13.49 -27.48 -3.17
N GLY A 128 -13.63 -27.26 -4.49
CA GLY A 128 -13.05 -28.10 -5.53
C GLY A 128 -11.72 -27.61 -6.08
N ILE A 129 -11.31 -26.38 -5.74
CA ILE A 129 -10.04 -25.80 -6.20
C ILE A 129 -8.88 -26.44 -5.45
N THR A 130 -7.89 -26.91 -6.20
CA THR A 130 -6.71 -27.59 -5.66
C THR A 130 -5.48 -26.68 -5.63
N THR A 131 -4.49 -27.06 -4.84
CA THR A 131 -3.18 -26.41 -4.85
C THR A 131 -2.52 -26.46 -6.23
N GLU A 132 -2.77 -27.53 -7.00
CA GLU A 132 -2.25 -27.69 -8.37
C GLU A 132 -2.85 -26.72 -9.35
N ASP A 133 -4.17 -26.48 -9.30
CA ASP A 133 -4.85 -25.48 -10.12
C ASP A 133 -4.28 -24.08 -9.86
N ILE A 134 -4.04 -23.75 -8.60
CA ILE A 134 -3.44 -22.46 -8.21
C ILE A 134 -2.01 -22.35 -8.74
N ASN A 135 -1.19 -23.40 -8.62
CA ASN A 135 0.17 -23.39 -9.10
C ASN A 135 0.24 -23.24 -10.63
N ARG A 136 -0.62 -23.94 -11.36
CA ARG A 136 -0.73 -23.84 -12.82
C ARG A 136 -1.06 -22.39 -13.24
N TRP A 137 -2.06 -21.80 -12.63
CA TRP A 137 -2.44 -20.41 -12.87
C TRP A 137 -1.32 -19.41 -12.55
N LEU A 138 -0.63 -19.58 -11.42
CA LEU A 138 0.49 -18.74 -11.02
C LEU A 138 1.72 -18.87 -11.91
N SER A 139 1.91 -19.99 -12.58
CA SER A 139 3.07 -20.22 -13.45
C SER A 139 3.03 -19.37 -14.72
N ASN A 140 1.86 -18.99 -15.17
CA ASN A 140 1.70 -18.14 -16.35
C ASN A 140 1.67 -16.64 -15.95
N LEU A 141 2.75 -15.93 -16.28
CA LEU A 141 2.86 -14.49 -15.97
C LEU A 141 1.92 -13.62 -16.81
N ASP A 142 1.47 -14.09 -17.96
CA ASP A 142 0.54 -13.36 -18.82
C ASP A 142 -0.83 -13.18 -18.16
N ASN A 143 -1.21 -14.08 -17.23
CA ASN A 143 -2.38 -13.92 -16.38
C ASN A 143 -2.32 -12.64 -15.48
N PHE A 144 -1.16 -11.97 -15.41
CA PHE A 144 -0.91 -10.81 -14.55
C PHE A 144 -0.31 -9.64 -15.32
N ASN A 145 -0.61 -9.52 -16.61
CA ASN A 145 0.02 -8.55 -17.52
C ASN A 145 1.57 -8.65 -17.51
N GLY A 146 2.11 -9.87 -17.37
CA GLY A 146 3.55 -10.13 -17.29
C GLY A 146 4.24 -9.63 -16.03
N GLY A 147 3.51 -9.08 -15.05
CA GLY A 147 4.07 -8.41 -13.89
C GLY A 147 4.19 -9.29 -12.63
N ALA A 148 5.36 -9.28 -11.96
CA ALA A 148 5.57 -10.01 -10.71
C ALA A 148 4.80 -9.39 -9.53
N THR A 149 4.63 -8.07 -9.50
CA THR A 149 3.89 -7.37 -8.44
C THR A 149 2.39 -7.66 -8.51
N PRO A 150 1.69 -7.51 -9.64
CA PRO A 150 0.30 -7.96 -9.78
C PRO A 150 0.12 -9.43 -9.41
N ARG A 151 1.00 -10.31 -9.87
CA ARG A 151 0.97 -11.75 -9.52
C ARG A 151 1.00 -11.97 -8.01
N LYS A 152 1.95 -11.33 -7.29
CA LYS A 152 2.03 -11.42 -5.82
C LYS A 152 0.78 -10.88 -5.14
N LYS A 153 0.26 -9.74 -5.59
CA LYS A 153 -0.92 -9.08 -5.01
C LYS A 153 -2.19 -9.88 -5.23
N THR A 154 -2.37 -10.44 -6.43
CA THR A 154 -3.52 -11.31 -6.73
C THR A 154 -3.45 -12.62 -5.95
N PHE A 155 -2.26 -13.18 -5.76
CA PHE A 155 -2.07 -14.31 -4.84
C PHE A 155 -2.45 -13.97 -3.39
N GLN A 156 -2.06 -12.79 -2.90
CA GLN A 156 -2.46 -12.33 -1.57
C GLN A 156 -3.98 -12.16 -1.45
N LEU A 157 -4.63 -11.67 -2.50
CA LEU A 157 -6.09 -11.62 -2.58
C LEU A 157 -6.70 -13.02 -2.45
N LEU A 158 -6.25 -13.99 -3.27
CA LEU A 158 -6.73 -15.38 -3.20
C LEU A 158 -6.55 -15.98 -1.79
N LYS A 159 -5.40 -15.71 -1.16
CA LYS A 159 -5.14 -16.14 0.22
C LYS A 159 -6.13 -15.53 1.21
N SER A 160 -6.47 -14.25 1.06
CA SER A 160 -7.44 -13.56 1.92
C SER A 160 -8.85 -14.08 1.74
N ILE A 161 -9.26 -14.40 0.50
CA ILE A 161 -10.56 -15.02 0.19
C ILE A 161 -10.69 -16.34 0.94
N TYR A 162 -9.71 -17.23 0.81
CA TYR A 162 -9.75 -18.53 1.48
C TYR A 162 -9.60 -18.43 3.00
N ALA A 163 -8.89 -17.44 3.52
CA ALA A 163 -8.82 -17.20 4.96
C ALA A 163 -10.21 -16.85 5.52
N LYS A 164 -10.97 -15.99 4.84
CA LYS A 164 -12.36 -15.67 5.18
C LYS A 164 -13.25 -16.90 5.05
N ALA A 165 -13.16 -17.63 3.94
CA ALA A 165 -13.97 -18.83 3.70
C ALA A 165 -13.75 -19.93 4.76
N VAL A 166 -12.52 -20.10 5.25
CA VAL A 166 -12.21 -21.02 6.36
C VAL A 166 -12.79 -20.49 7.69
N ALA A 167 -12.64 -19.21 7.98
CA ALA A 167 -13.16 -18.60 9.21
C ALA A 167 -14.69 -18.70 9.30
N GLU A 168 -15.41 -18.59 8.18
CA GLU A 168 -16.86 -18.73 8.07
C GLU A 168 -17.31 -20.20 7.96
N GLY A 169 -16.37 -21.14 7.89
CA GLY A 169 -16.65 -22.56 7.73
C GLY A 169 -17.22 -22.94 6.36
N ALA A 170 -17.08 -22.09 5.34
CA ALA A 170 -17.47 -22.38 3.94
C ALA A 170 -16.58 -23.47 3.34
N VAL A 171 -15.29 -23.50 3.72
CA VAL A 171 -14.34 -24.56 3.38
C VAL A 171 -13.65 -25.09 4.64
N PRO A 172 -13.32 -26.38 4.72
CA PRO A 172 -12.66 -26.97 5.88
C PRO A 172 -11.18 -26.56 6.02
N LYS A 173 -10.53 -26.30 4.88
CA LYS A 173 -9.10 -25.97 4.80
C LYS A 173 -8.82 -25.18 3.51
N SER A 174 -7.90 -24.23 3.60
CA SER A 174 -7.44 -23.47 2.44
C SER A 174 -6.57 -24.33 1.51
N PRO A 175 -6.78 -24.31 0.19
CA PRO A 175 -5.88 -24.91 -0.81
C PRO A 175 -4.62 -24.05 -1.03
N VAL A 176 -4.57 -22.80 -0.49
CA VAL A 176 -3.46 -21.86 -0.65
C VAL A 176 -2.42 -22.14 0.43
N SER A 177 -1.64 -23.21 0.27
CA SER A 177 -0.62 -23.64 1.24
C SER A 177 0.79 -23.14 0.90
N MET A 178 1.02 -22.68 -0.33
CA MET A 178 2.33 -22.22 -0.80
C MET A 178 2.69 -20.82 -0.30
N LYS A 179 3.97 -20.48 -0.35
CA LYS A 179 4.46 -19.12 -0.09
C LYS A 179 4.06 -18.18 -1.25
N ALA A 180 3.86 -16.90 -0.90
CA ALA A 180 3.60 -15.88 -1.92
C ALA A 180 4.75 -15.83 -2.95
N PRO A 181 4.42 -15.67 -4.25
CA PRO A 181 5.44 -15.51 -5.28
C PRO A 181 6.39 -14.37 -4.95
N ALA A 182 7.70 -14.60 -5.15
CA ALA A 182 8.69 -13.56 -4.96
C ALA A 182 8.54 -12.48 -6.04
N VAL A 183 8.66 -11.24 -5.62
CA VAL A 183 8.88 -10.11 -6.54
C VAL A 183 10.39 -9.92 -6.62
N PRO A 184 11.01 -10.02 -7.80
CA PRO A 184 12.42 -9.74 -7.94
C PRO A 184 12.72 -8.34 -7.38
N LYS A 185 13.79 -8.18 -6.61
CA LYS A 185 14.26 -6.86 -6.19
C LYS A 185 14.52 -6.07 -7.47
N SER A 186 13.69 -5.07 -7.70
CA SER A 186 13.74 -4.28 -8.93
C SER A 186 15.13 -3.67 -9.10
N ARG A 187 15.67 -3.71 -10.33
CA ARG A 187 16.85 -2.90 -10.70
C ARG A 187 16.59 -1.40 -10.47
N GLN A 188 15.33 -0.98 -10.39
CA GLN A 188 14.92 0.38 -10.02
C GLN A 188 15.41 0.82 -8.62
N ALA A 189 15.67 -0.11 -7.71
CA ALA A 189 16.31 0.22 -6.42
C ALA A 189 17.74 0.77 -6.57
N GLN A 190 18.28 0.80 -7.78
CA GLN A 190 19.65 1.21 -8.08
C GLN A 190 19.74 2.47 -8.96
N ILE A 191 18.65 3.21 -9.19
CA ILE A 191 18.74 4.48 -9.91
C ILE A 191 19.56 5.44 -9.04
N PRO A 192 20.74 5.91 -9.51
CA PRO A 192 21.56 6.84 -8.75
C PRO A 192 20.81 8.14 -8.47
N PRO A 193 21.03 8.79 -7.33
CA PRO A 193 20.52 10.15 -7.09
C PRO A 193 20.95 11.08 -8.21
N ALA A 194 20.14 12.08 -8.51
CA ALA A 194 20.50 13.09 -9.49
C ALA A 194 21.61 14.00 -8.93
N THR A 195 22.56 14.37 -9.76
CA THR A 195 23.59 15.37 -9.42
C THR A 195 23.01 16.80 -9.45
N ALA A 196 23.72 17.75 -8.88
CA ALA A 196 23.32 19.16 -8.93
C ALA A 196 23.20 19.67 -10.37
N GLU A 197 24.12 19.29 -11.25
CA GLU A 197 24.12 19.68 -12.67
C GLU A 197 22.94 19.08 -13.43
N GLU A 198 22.64 17.80 -13.19
CA GLU A 198 21.46 17.14 -13.76
C GLU A 198 20.16 17.81 -13.32
N LEU A 199 20.04 18.15 -12.03
CA LEU A 199 18.87 18.87 -11.49
C LEU A 199 18.72 20.26 -12.11
N GLN A 200 19.83 21.01 -12.29
CA GLN A 200 19.81 22.31 -12.95
C GLN A 200 19.36 22.19 -14.41
N THR A 201 19.86 21.18 -15.11
CA THR A 201 19.47 20.93 -16.51
C THR A 201 17.99 20.57 -16.62
N ILE A 202 17.48 19.71 -15.71
CA ILE A 202 16.05 19.38 -15.66
C ILE A 202 15.22 20.63 -15.35
N TYR A 203 15.62 21.41 -14.35
CA TYR A 203 14.95 22.66 -13.96
C TYR A 203 14.87 23.64 -15.14
N ALA A 204 15.96 23.86 -15.84
CA ALA A 204 16.00 24.75 -16.99
C ALA A 204 15.16 24.26 -18.17
N ALA A 205 15.03 22.94 -18.32
CA ALA A 205 14.29 22.32 -19.41
C ALA A 205 12.77 22.24 -19.18
N MET A 206 12.31 22.39 -17.95
CA MET A 206 10.88 22.38 -17.60
C MET A 206 10.20 23.72 -17.90
N PRO A 207 8.89 23.73 -18.19
CA PRO A 207 8.11 24.97 -18.32
C PRO A 207 8.24 25.86 -17.07
N SER A 208 8.28 27.18 -17.25
CA SER A 208 8.48 28.15 -16.16
C SER A 208 7.50 28.00 -15.00
N THR A 209 6.23 27.66 -15.29
CA THR A 209 5.17 27.47 -14.30
C THR A 209 5.31 26.18 -13.48
N THR A 210 6.13 25.23 -13.93
CA THR A 210 6.26 23.91 -13.28
C THR A 210 7.68 23.59 -12.81
N ARG A 211 8.68 24.29 -13.29
CA ARG A 211 10.11 23.99 -13.01
C ARG A 211 10.47 23.97 -11.53
N ILE A 212 9.82 24.82 -10.70
CA ILE A 212 10.06 24.87 -9.25
C ILE A 212 9.81 23.53 -8.57
N SER A 213 8.97 22.69 -9.16
CA SER A 213 8.67 21.34 -8.64
C SER A 213 9.90 20.45 -8.50
N VAL A 214 10.95 20.68 -9.30
CA VAL A 214 12.22 19.95 -9.21
C VAL A 214 12.86 20.19 -7.84
N TRP A 215 12.97 21.46 -7.43
CA TRP A 215 13.56 21.83 -6.15
C TRP A 215 12.66 21.48 -4.97
N LEU A 216 11.33 21.59 -5.10
CA LEU A 216 10.38 21.15 -4.09
C LEU A 216 10.52 19.65 -3.83
N GLY A 217 10.76 18.85 -4.87
CA GLY A 217 11.01 17.42 -4.72
C GLY A 217 12.41 17.08 -4.20
N ALA A 218 13.45 17.75 -4.71
CA ALA A 218 14.84 17.42 -4.44
C ALA A 218 15.36 18.01 -3.11
N ILE A 219 14.80 19.13 -2.64
CA ILE A 219 15.22 19.78 -1.39
C ILE A 219 14.25 19.44 -0.26
N LEU A 220 12.92 19.65 -0.47
CA LEU A 220 11.91 19.48 0.59
C LEU A 220 11.31 18.08 0.63
N ASP A 221 11.81 17.15 -0.16
CA ASP A 221 11.34 15.75 -0.17
C ASP A 221 9.82 15.63 -0.42
N LEU A 222 9.22 16.52 -1.24
CA LEU A 222 7.77 16.50 -1.50
C LEU A 222 7.39 15.43 -2.52
N ARG A 223 6.24 14.78 -2.27
CA ARG A 223 5.63 13.88 -3.25
C ARG A 223 4.98 14.69 -4.36
N ILE A 224 4.91 14.14 -5.58
CA ILE A 224 4.32 14.85 -6.73
C ILE A 224 2.89 15.35 -6.45
N GLY A 225 2.06 14.55 -5.75
CA GLY A 225 0.71 14.97 -5.37
C GLY A 225 0.70 16.10 -4.34
N GLU A 226 1.69 16.18 -3.46
CA GLU A 226 1.87 17.28 -2.50
C GLU A 226 2.32 18.54 -3.25
N VAL A 227 3.27 18.43 -4.16
CA VAL A 227 3.78 19.56 -4.97
C VAL A 227 2.67 20.26 -5.75
N VAL A 228 1.82 19.50 -6.47
CA VAL A 228 0.75 20.10 -7.26
C VAL A 228 -0.40 20.63 -6.40
N SER A 229 -0.48 20.27 -5.13
CA SER A 229 -1.52 20.75 -4.20
C SER A 229 -1.12 21.97 -3.39
N LEU A 230 0.15 22.44 -3.50
CA LEU A 230 0.62 23.60 -2.75
C LEU A 230 -0.08 24.87 -3.25
N GLN A 231 -0.63 25.64 -2.31
CA GLN A 231 -1.23 26.94 -2.56
C GLN A 231 -0.34 28.07 -2.05
N VAL A 232 -0.53 29.29 -2.57
CA VAL A 232 0.23 30.47 -2.13
C VAL A 232 0.13 30.69 -0.62
N GLN A 233 -1.05 30.47 -0.03
CA GLN A 233 -1.27 30.57 1.42
C GLN A 233 -0.49 29.58 2.28
N ASP A 234 0.06 28.52 1.68
CA ASP A 234 0.88 27.53 2.37
C ASP A 234 2.33 27.99 2.56
N TRP A 235 2.77 29.01 1.80
CA TRP A 235 4.07 29.62 1.90
C TRP A 235 4.07 30.81 2.86
N ASN A 236 4.96 30.80 3.85
CA ASN A 236 5.17 31.93 4.74
C ASN A 236 6.59 32.50 4.54
N PRO A 237 6.74 33.62 3.81
CA PRO A 237 8.05 34.20 3.53
C PRO A 237 8.71 34.84 4.77
N LYS A 238 7.93 35.20 5.80
CA LYS A 238 8.50 35.81 7.02
C LYS A 238 9.20 34.78 7.90
N THR A 239 8.63 33.58 8.03
CA THR A 239 9.20 32.48 8.81
C THR A 239 10.01 31.52 7.99
N GLN A 240 10.06 31.70 6.67
CA GLN A 240 10.71 30.78 5.72
C GLN A 240 10.21 29.33 5.91
N THR A 241 8.88 29.16 5.93
CA THR A 241 8.25 27.86 6.14
C THR A 241 7.17 27.56 5.11
N LEU A 242 7.08 26.31 4.71
CA LEU A 242 6.06 25.79 3.80
C LEU A 242 5.20 24.75 4.50
N ARG A 243 3.89 24.97 4.52
CA ARG A 243 2.91 24.05 5.08
C ARG A 243 2.52 23.02 4.01
N VAL A 244 2.61 21.73 4.34
CA VAL A 244 2.20 20.61 3.48
C VAL A 244 1.01 19.93 4.14
N CYS A 245 -0.20 20.18 3.67
CA CYS A 245 -1.44 19.68 4.30
C CYS A 245 -2.37 18.97 3.33
N HIS A 246 -2.12 19.09 2.03
CA HIS A 246 -2.93 18.47 0.98
C HIS A 246 -2.08 17.60 0.04
N SER A 247 -2.73 16.70 -0.65
CA SER A 247 -2.15 15.92 -1.74
C SER A 247 -3.20 15.69 -2.80
N ALA A 248 -2.87 15.95 -4.07
CA ALA A 248 -3.75 15.67 -5.18
C ALA A 248 -3.59 14.21 -5.66
N ASP A 249 -4.71 13.60 -6.06
CA ASP A 249 -4.69 12.30 -6.73
C ASP A 249 -4.35 12.46 -8.23
N GLU A 250 -4.37 11.36 -8.97
CA GLU A 250 -4.03 11.34 -10.40
C GLU A 250 -4.94 12.20 -11.29
N HIS A 251 -6.13 12.53 -10.83
CA HIS A 251 -7.10 13.41 -11.51
C HIS A 251 -6.99 14.88 -11.06
N GLY A 252 -6.14 15.15 -10.06
CA GLY A 252 -5.97 16.49 -9.49
C GLY A 252 -6.96 16.81 -8.36
N GLU A 253 -7.76 15.82 -7.90
CA GLU A 253 -8.64 16.02 -6.74
C GLU A 253 -7.83 16.15 -5.46
N LEU A 254 -8.05 17.25 -4.74
CA LEU A 254 -7.39 17.51 -3.46
C LEU A 254 -7.95 16.59 -2.38
N LYS A 255 -7.04 15.95 -1.65
CA LYS A 255 -7.35 15.13 -0.49
C LYS A 255 -6.50 15.59 0.69
N ASN A 256 -7.07 15.53 1.87
CA ASN A 256 -6.26 15.66 3.08
C ASN A 256 -5.22 14.55 3.10
N THR A 257 -4.03 14.86 3.56
CA THR A 257 -2.94 13.87 3.64
C THR A 257 -3.36 12.68 4.51
N LYS A 258 -3.03 11.45 4.07
CA LYS A 258 -3.51 10.19 4.66
C LYS A 258 -3.09 9.92 6.11
N THR A 259 -2.08 10.64 6.60
CA THR A 259 -1.53 10.43 7.96
C THR A 259 -1.26 11.77 8.64
N ALA A 260 -1.38 11.81 9.96
CA ALA A 260 -1.03 12.99 10.76
C ALA A 260 0.42 13.47 10.51
N THR A 261 1.33 12.54 10.20
CA THR A 261 2.74 12.83 9.84
C THR A 261 2.91 13.50 8.48
N SER A 262 1.87 13.51 7.64
CA SER A 262 1.89 14.16 6.33
C SER A 262 1.39 15.62 6.39
N ASN A 263 0.74 16.05 7.48
CA ASN A 263 0.40 17.45 7.72
C ASN A 263 1.54 18.08 8.53
N THR A 264 2.44 18.77 7.86
CA THR A 264 3.66 19.28 8.47
C THR A 264 4.01 20.66 7.92
N THR A 265 4.74 21.43 8.70
CA THR A 265 5.38 22.67 8.29
C THR A 265 6.89 22.43 8.20
N GLN A 266 7.45 22.62 7.01
CA GLN A 266 8.86 22.42 6.75
C GLN A 266 9.61 23.74 6.64
N PRO A 267 10.84 23.85 7.18
CA PRO A 267 11.73 24.98 6.95
C PRO A 267 12.17 24.97 5.48
N VAL A 268 12.22 26.15 4.89
CA VAL A 268 12.62 26.35 3.49
C VAL A 268 13.95 27.14 3.46
N PRO A 269 15.00 26.64 2.80
CA PRO A 269 16.25 27.37 2.62
C PRO A 269 16.04 28.68 1.85
N PRO A 270 16.84 29.74 2.13
CA PRO A 270 16.61 31.08 1.57
C PRO A 270 16.53 31.16 0.06
N GLN A 271 17.39 30.43 -0.66
CA GLN A 271 17.37 30.43 -2.13
C GLN A 271 16.09 29.81 -2.69
N LEU A 272 15.64 28.69 -2.12
CA LEU A 272 14.37 28.06 -2.51
C LEU A 272 13.20 28.98 -2.14
N GLY A 273 13.24 29.62 -0.97
CA GLY A 273 12.24 30.58 -0.52
C GLY A 273 12.04 31.73 -1.50
N LYS A 274 13.15 32.25 -2.09
CA LYS A 274 13.08 33.25 -3.15
C LYS A 274 12.36 32.72 -4.38
N LEU A 275 12.72 31.53 -4.86
CA LEU A 275 12.06 30.91 -6.02
C LEU A 275 10.57 30.63 -5.78
N ILE A 276 10.19 30.23 -4.55
CA ILE A 276 8.79 30.04 -4.18
C ILE A 276 8.05 31.39 -4.22
N SER A 277 8.65 32.44 -3.66
CA SER A 277 8.05 33.78 -3.66
C SER A 277 7.84 34.31 -5.08
N GLU A 278 8.83 34.15 -5.96
CA GLU A 278 8.71 34.47 -7.38
C GLU A 278 7.58 33.68 -8.05
N ALA A 279 7.45 32.38 -7.75
CA ALA A 279 6.36 31.55 -8.30
C ALA A 279 4.96 31.95 -7.75
N CYS A 280 4.90 32.68 -6.63
CA CYS A 280 3.67 33.19 -6.02
C CYS A 280 3.28 34.60 -6.51
N GLU A 281 4.17 35.31 -7.20
CA GLU A 281 3.90 36.68 -7.65
C GLU A 281 2.64 36.79 -8.49
N GLY A 282 1.79 37.78 -8.18
CA GLY A 282 0.55 38.04 -8.89
C GLY A 282 -0.58 37.03 -8.65
N LYS A 283 -0.37 36.03 -7.79
CA LYS A 283 -1.36 34.99 -7.46
C LYS A 283 -2.14 35.32 -6.17
N ARG A 284 -3.38 34.83 -6.09
CA ARG A 284 -4.21 34.91 -4.89
C ARG A 284 -3.78 33.84 -3.85
N PRO A 285 -4.10 34.00 -2.58
CA PRO A 285 -3.74 33.02 -1.55
C PRO A 285 -4.18 31.59 -1.82
N THR A 286 -5.33 31.41 -2.47
CA THR A 286 -5.89 30.09 -2.82
C THR A 286 -5.41 29.52 -4.15
N ASP A 287 -4.67 30.29 -4.94
CA ASP A 287 -4.13 29.83 -6.21
C ASP A 287 -2.95 28.87 -5.96
N PHE A 288 -2.74 27.96 -6.90
CA PHE A 288 -1.66 26.96 -6.79
C PHE A 288 -0.29 27.56 -7.14
N ILE A 289 0.76 27.13 -6.42
CA ILE A 289 2.14 27.54 -6.72
C ILE A 289 2.60 26.98 -8.07
N VAL A 290 2.27 25.71 -8.34
CA VAL A 290 2.60 25.01 -9.58
C VAL A 290 1.34 24.87 -10.43
N THR A 291 1.36 25.42 -11.65
CA THR A 291 0.18 25.50 -12.53
C THR A 291 0.51 25.08 -13.96
N CYS A 292 -0.53 24.86 -14.76
CA CYS A 292 -0.42 24.87 -16.21
C CYS A 292 -0.05 26.26 -16.72
N SER A 293 0.33 26.38 -18.00
CA SER A 293 0.67 27.67 -18.63
C SER A 293 -0.49 28.66 -18.67
N ASP A 294 -1.72 28.19 -18.67
CA ASP A 294 -2.95 28.99 -18.62
C ASP A 294 -3.38 29.34 -17.17
N GLY A 295 -2.58 29.02 -16.17
CA GLY A 295 -2.86 29.26 -14.76
C GLY A 295 -3.79 28.23 -14.08
N THR A 296 -4.31 27.26 -14.83
CA THR A 296 -5.16 26.20 -14.25
C THR A 296 -4.37 25.21 -13.40
N HIS A 297 -5.07 24.49 -12.51
CA HIS A 297 -4.46 23.45 -11.66
C HIS A 297 -3.85 22.35 -12.50
N ILE A 298 -2.60 22.01 -12.22
CA ILE A 298 -1.90 20.93 -12.92
C ILE A 298 -2.11 19.58 -12.21
N THR A 299 -2.40 18.53 -12.97
CA THR A 299 -2.48 17.18 -12.41
C THR A 299 -1.11 16.56 -12.18
N PRO A 300 -0.95 15.59 -11.24
CA PRO A 300 0.29 14.85 -11.07
C PRO A 300 0.79 14.16 -12.34
N ASN A 301 -0.12 13.69 -13.21
CA ASN A 301 0.25 13.04 -14.46
C ASN A 301 0.89 14.04 -15.41
N ARG A 302 0.28 15.20 -15.61
CA ARG A 302 0.84 16.25 -16.50
C ARG A 302 2.17 16.80 -16.00
N LEU A 303 2.30 16.99 -14.68
CA LEU A 303 3.61 17.38 -14.12
C LEU A 303 4.68 16.29 -14.35
N ARG A 304 4.29 15.01 -14.26
CA ARG A 304 5.19 13.89 -14.56
C ARG A 304 5.63 13.90 -16.03
N ASP A 305 4.73 14.23 -16.95
CA ASP A 305 5.07 14.33 -18.38
C ASP A 305 6.08 15.44 -18.61
N HIS A 306 5.88 16.65 -18.04
CA HIS A 306 6.87 17.72 -18.10
C HIS A 306 8.24 17.30 -17.55
N PHE A 307 8.25 16.57 -16.43
CA PHE A 307 9.50 16.04 -15.86
C PHE A 307 10.15 14.98 -16.75
N ASN A 308 9.34 14.09 -17.36
CA ASN A 308 9.82 13.05 -18.25
C ASN A 308 10.49 13.63 -19.51
N ASP A 309 9.95 14.70 -20.07
CA ASP A 309 10.54 15.40 -21.20
C ASP A 309 11.86 16.10 -20.81
N ALA A 310 11.89 16.73 -19.64
CA ALA A 310 13.05 17.45 -19.13
C ALA A 310 14.23 16.54 -18.76
N LYS A 311 13.97 15.38 -18.11
CA LYS A 311 15.02 14.43 -17.70
C LYS A 311 15.79 13.83 -18.88
N ILE A 312 15.16 13.71 -20.04
CA ILE A 312 15.82 13.24 -21.28
C ILE A 312 16.90 14.22 -21.71
N LYS A 313 16.63 15.54 -21.60
CA LYS A 313 17.60 16.58 -21.89
C LYS A 313 18.81 16.58 -20.95
N ALA A 314 18.60 16.11 -19.72
CA ALA A 314 19.68 15.91 -18.76
C ALA A 314 20.42 14.55 -18.93
N GLY A 315 20.09 13.76 -19.95
CA GLY A 315 20.71 12.45 -20.17
C GLY A 315 20.33 11.38 -19.16
N ARG A 316 19.24 11.60 -18.39
CA ARG A 316 18.80 10.71 -17.30
C ARG A 316 17.41 10.14 -17.55
N PRO A 317 17.22 9.33 -18.61
CA PRO A 317 15.92 8.70 -18.90
C PRO A 317 15.43 7.75 -17.81
N ASP A 318 16.32 7.29 -16.94
CA ASP A 318 16.07 6.41 -15.79
C ASP A 318 15.37 7.13 -14.64
N LEU A 319 15.52 8.45 -14.47
CA LEU A 319 14.93 9.20 -13.37
C LEU A 319 13.39 9.20 -13.42
N HIS A 320 12.80 9.22 -12.25
CA HIS A 320 11.38 9.45 -12.04
C HIS A 320 11.20 10.62 -11.06
N PHE A 321 10.08 11.32 -11.08
CA PHE A 321 9.85 12.41 -10.13
C PHE A 321 10.06 11.95 -8.67
N HIS A 322 9.69 10.70 -8.36
CA HIS A 322 9.92 10.15 -7.02
C HIS A 322 11.41 9.94 -6.68
N THR A 323 12.31 9.85 -7.67
CA THR A 323 13.76 9.76 -7.40
C THR A 323 14.36 11.05 -6.88
N LEU A 324 13.69 12.21 -7.06
CA LEU A 324 14.08 13.47 -6.44
C LEU A 324 14.06 13.35 -4.90
N ARG A 325 13.13 12.59 -4.35
CA ARG A 325 13.08 12.31 -2.92
C ARG A 325 14.28 11.47 -2.47
N ALA A 326 14.71 10.51 -3.28
CA ALA A 326 15.92 9.74 -2.99
C ALA A 326 17.17 10.65 -3.01
N THR A 327 17.21 11.63 -3.91
CA THR A 327 18.26 12.66 -3.97
C THR A 327 18.27 13.51 -2.69
N SER A 328 17.10 13.99 -2.23
CA SER A 328 16.95 14.75 -0.99
C SER A 328 17.52 13.99 0.22
N ILE A 329 17.11 12.75 0.41
CA ILE A 329 17.57 11.93 1.53
C ILE A 329 19.07 11.62 1.44
N THR A 330 19.57 11.32 0.24
CA THR A 330 21.03 11.09 0.06
C THR A 330 21.83 12.36 0.38
N ALA A 331 21.34 13.53 0.00
CA ALA A 331 21.95 14.81 0.36
C ALA A 331 21.89 15.03 1.88
N ALA A 332 20.76 14.75 2.55
CA ALA A 332 20.65 14.86 4.00
C ALA A 332 21.65 13.94 4.74
N VAL A 333 21.82 12.71 4.29
CA VAL A 333 22.84 11.79 4.84
C VAL A 333 24.25 12.35 4.63
N ALA A 334 24.53 12.95 3.48
CA ALA A 334 25.83 13.56 3.20
C ALA A 334 26.13 14.77 4.11
N THR A 335 25.12 15.47 4.64
CA THR A 335 25.29 16.52 5.67
C THR A 335 25.46 15.98 7.10
N GLY A 336 25.51 14.64 7.28
CA GLY A 336 25.66 14.03 8.61
C GLY A 336 24.34 13.79 9.35
N ALA A 337 23.19 13.95 8.69
CA ALA A 337 21.90 13.68 9.31
C ALA A 337 21.77 12.21 9.77
N SER A 338 21.29 11.99 10.98
CA SER A 338 21.04 10.65 11.52
C SER A 338 19.90 9.95 10.78
N LEU A 339 19.74 8.63 10.97
CA LEU A 339 18.59 7.89 10.43
C LEU A 339 17.27 8.51 10.92
N LYS A 340 17.18 8.93 12.17
CA LYS A 340 16.00 9.56 12.75
C LYS A 340 15.69 10.90 12.08
N ASP A 341 16.71 11.72 11.82
CA ASP A 341 16.56 12.99 11.13
C ASP A 341 16.12 12.80 9.68
N THR A 342 16.71 11.84 8.96
CA THR A 342 16.32 11.52 7.59
C THR A 342 14.91 10.97 7.50
N MET A 343 14.45 10.16 8.46
CA MET A 343 13.06 9.71 8.56
C MET A 343 12.10 10.88 8.82
N ALA A 344 12.45 11.78 9.73
CA ALA A 344 11.66 12.96 10.03
C ALA A 344 11.57 13.88 8.80
N TRP A 345 12.70 14.14 8.13
CA TRP A 345 12.77 14.94 6.91
C TRP A 345 11.95 14.34 5.78
N GLY A 346 12.12 13.03 5.52
CA GLY A 346 11.39 12.28 4.50
C GLY A 346 9.93 11.99 4.86
N ARG A 347 9.52 12.28 6.08
CA ARG A 347 8.16 11.98 6.59
C ARG A 347 7.80 10.50 6.34
N HIS A 348 8.76 9.61 6.64
CA HIS A 348 8.60 8.17 6.50
C HIS A 348 8.03 7.59 7.79
N ALA A 349 6.89 6.88 7.68
CA ALA A 349 6.30 6.19 8.81
C ALA A 349 7.04 4.88 9.16
N ASP A 350 7.79 4.31 8.20
CA ASP A 350 8.46 3.02 8.34
C ASP A 350 9.98 3.16 8.16
N ALA A 351 10.72 2.79 9.20
CA ALA A 351 12.19 2.78 9.22
C ALA A 351 12.77 1.81 8.15
N GLN A 352 12.12 0.68 7.92
CA GLN A 352 12.58 -0.30 6.94
C GLN A 352 12.59 0.28 5.51
N THR A 353 11.59 1.08 5.17
CA THR A 353 11.53 1.80 3.89
C THR A 353 12.70 2.79 3.74
N SER A 354 13.07 3.49 4.82
CA SER A 354 14.22 4.39 4.82
C SER A 354 15.53 3.63 4.69
N ILE A 355 15.72 2.56 5.45
CA ILE A 355 16.92 1.73 5.46
C ILE A 355 17.14 1.07 4.09
N GLU A 356 16.14 0.40 3.53
CA GLU A 356 16.26 -0.32 2.25
C GLU A 356 16.52 0.61 1.05
N ARG A 357 16.01 1.83 1.10
CA ARG A 357 16.17 2.80 0.02
C ARG A 357 17.46 3.62 0.14
N TYR A 358 17.96 3.86 1.36
CA TYR A 358 19.00 4.86 1.63
C TYR A 358 20.29 4.31 2.23
N GLN A 359 20.29 3.12 2.82
CA GLN A 359 21.52 2.43 3.18
C GLN A 359 22.10 1.70 1.96
N ARG A 360 22.67 2.47 1.05
CA ARG A 360 23.65 1.92 0.11
C ARG A 360 24.89 1.62 0.92
N ALA A 361 25.43 0.40 0.75
CA ALA A 361 26.62 -0.03 1.44
C ALA A 361 27.67 1.09 1.36
N SER A 362 28.06 1.60 2.51
CA SER A 362 29.16 2.53 2.63
C SER A 362 30.41 1.79 2.14
N GLY A 363 31.07 2.31 1.10
CA GLY A 363 32.33 1.75 0.62
C GLY A 363 33.38 1.75 1.73
N THR A 364 34.45 1.01 1.55
CA THR A 364 35.57 0.90 2.50
C THR A 364 36.11 2.28 2.91
N GLU A 365 36.06 3.25 1.98
CA GLU A 365 36.46 4.65 2.23
C GLU A 365 35.60 5.30 3.32
N ARG A 366 34.27 5.18 3.23
CA ARG A 366 33.36 5.73 4.23
C ARG A 366 33.55 5.07 5.61
N MET A 367 33.83 3.77 5.63
CA MET A 367 34.13 3.09 6.89
C MET A 367 35.41 3.62 7.53
N ARG A 368 36.42 3.96 6.73
CA ARG A 368 37.65 4.57 7.18
C ARG A 368 37.42 5.96 7.74
N GLU A 369 36.63 6.80 7.04
CA GLU A 369 36.25 8.13 7.55
C GLU A 369 35.51 8.05 8.88
N ILE A 370 34.58 7.09 9.03
CA ILE A 370 33.86 6.87 10.29
C ILE A 370 34.82 6.45 11.39
N ALA A 371 35.73 5.51 11.10
CA ALA A 371 36.72 5.06 12.10
C ALA A 371 37.63 6.19 12.56
N ASN A 372 38.13 7.01 11.63
CA ASN A 372 38.96 8.17 11.93
C ASN A 372 38.17 9.20 12.77
N GLY A 373 36.91 9.49 12.39
CA GLY A 373 36.08 10.44 13.18
C GLY A 373 35.75 9.92 14.58
N ILE A 374 35.64 8.61 14.78
CA ILE A 374 35.50 7.99 16.12
C ILE A 374 36.81 8.20 16.92
N GLU A 375 37.96 7.92 16.29
CA GLU A 375 39.26 8.09 16.90
C GLU A 375 39.47 9.55 17.33
N ASP A 376 39.24 10.52 16.44
CA ASP A 376 39.33 11.94 16.70
C ASP A 376 38.42 12.38 17.84
N THR A 377 37.19 11.86 17.91
CA THR A 377 36.22 12.19 18.95
C THR A 377 36.63 11.65 20.34
N LEU A 378 37.17 10.44 20.37
CA LEU A 378 37.43 9.72 21.61
C LEU A 378 38.85 9.93 22.14
N MET A 379 39.84 10.08 21.26
CA MET A 379 41.26 10.19 21.62
C MET A 379 41.78 11.62 21.49
N GLY A 380 41.03 12.50 20.84
CA GLY A 380 41.49 13.85 20.48
C GLY A 380 42.34 13.81 19.21
N HIS A 381 42.07 14.71 18.27
CA HIS A 381 42.87 14.85 17.05
C HIS A 381 43.93 15.93 17.27
N GLU A 382 45.22 15.52 17.25
CA GLU A 382 46.32 16.49 17.06
C GLU A 382 46.60 16.51 15.55
N PRO A 383 46.22 17.60 14.86
CA PRO A 383 46.38 17.64 13.41
C PRO A 383 47.86 17.62 13.05
N THR A 384 48.23 16.80 12.12
CA THR A 384 49.57 16.78 11.57
C THR A 384 49.90 18.07 10.83
N ARG A 385 51.17 18.38 10.67
CA ARG A 385 51.60 19.55 9.91
C ARG A 385 51.07 19.52 8.47
N GLU A 386 51.06 18.37 7.84
CA GLU A 386 50.55 18.19 6.46
C GLU A 386 49.05 18.45 6.37
N GLU A 387 48.29 18.03 7.37
CA GLU A 387 46.83 18.29 7.42
C GLU A 387 46.55 19.77 7.61
N LEU A 388 47.27 20.43 8.49
CA LEU A 388 47.15 21.89 8.69
C LEU A 388 47.53 22.65 7.41
N GLU A 389 48.62 22.26 6.74
CA GLU A 389 49.03 22.88 5.48
C GLU A 389 47.98 22.67 4.36
N SER A 390 47.36 21.49 4.29
CA SER A 390 46.27 21.17 3.36
C SER A 390 45.00 21.99 3.66
N GLU A 391 44.63 22.12 4.93
CA GLU A 391 43.46 22.90 5.36
C GLU A 391 43.67 24.39 5.11
N ILE A 392 44.86 24.90 5.39
CA ILE A 392 45.24 26.28 5.06
C ILE A 392 45.12 26.51 3.53
N GLN A 393 45.57 25.58 2.73
CA GLN A 393 45.48 25.73 1.26
C GLN A 393 44.01 25.72 0.79
N LYS A 394 43.19 24.81 1.27
CA LYS A 394 41.75 24.76 0.95
C LYS A 394 41.02 26.03 1.41
N THR A 395 41.38 26.56 2.57
CA THR A 395 40.79 27.79 3.10
C THR A 395 41.15 28.99 2.25
N LYS A 396 42.43 29.08 1.76
CA LYS A 396 42.87 30.11 0.83
C LYS A 396 42.15 30.07 -0.51
N GLU A 397 41.93 28.86 -1.07
CA GLU A 397 41.19 28.69 -2.32
C GLU A 397 39.71 29.07 -2.16
N HIS A 398 39.13 28.71 -1.01
CA HIS A 398 37.74 29.08 -0.67
C HIS A 398 37.62 30.61 -0.50
N LEU A 399 38.56 31.25 0.20
CA LEU A 399 38.58 32.68 0.41
C LEU A 399 38.69 33.44 -0.95
N ALA A 400 39.61 33.01 -1.82
CA ALA A 400 39.75 33.61 -3.14
C ALA A 400 38.47 33.51 -3.98
N LYS A 401 37.73 32.36 -3.84
CA LYS A 401 36.42 32.15 -4.51
C LYS A 401 35.36 33.08 -3.95
N LEU A 402 35.33 33.30 -2.64
CA LEU A 402 34.38 34.21 -1.97
C LEU A 402 34.67 35.66 -2.34
N GLU A 403 35.96 36.06 -2.40
CA GLU A 403 36.39 37.39 -2.82
C GLU A 403 35.97 37.66 -4.29
N ALA A 404 36.20 36.73 -5.18
CA ALA A 404 35.72 36.83 -6.58
C ALA A 404 34.21 36.98 -6.68
N GLN A 405 33.45 36.25 -5.84
CA GLN A 405 31.98 36.37 -5.77
C GLN A 405 31.53 37.72 -5.24
N LEU A 406 32.24 38.25 -4.22
CA LEU A 406 31.95 39.54 -3.63
C LEU A 406 32.23 40.66 -4.66
N ASP A 407 33.33 40.59 -5.37
CA ASP A 407 33.68 41.54 -6.43
C ASP A 407 32.65 41.53 -7.56
N ALA A 408 32.19 40.36 -7.97
CA ALA A 408 31.11 40.22 -8.98
C ALA A 408 29.78 40.87 -8.50
N LEU A 409 29.44 40.73 -7.21
CA LEU A 409 28.26 41.37 -6.64
C LEU A 409 28.41 42.90 -6.53
N ASN A 410 29.61 43.38 -6.19
CA ASN A 410 29.91 44.82 -6.16
C ASN A 410 29.87 45.47 -7.55
N TYR A 411 30.19 44.72 -8.62
CA TYR A 411 30.08 45.16 -10.01
C TYR A 411 28.65 45.23 -10.54
N GLN A 412 27.74 44.39 -10.01
CA GLN A 412 26.31 44.38 -10.37
C GLN A 412 25.52 45.50 -9.67
N ASN A 413 26.05 46.09 -8.62
CA ASN A 413 25.39 47.15 -7.82
C ASN A 413 25.91 48.57 -8.13
N LYS A 414 26.76 48.73 -9.16
CA LYS A 414 27.16 50.01 -9.75
C LYS A 414 26.47 50.18 -11.12
#